data_1fda751b88fb2487311db52faf3ee378
#
_entry.id   1fda751b88fb2487311db52faf3ee378
#
_cell.length_a   1.000
_cell.length_b   1.000
_cell.length_c   1.000
_cell.angle_alpha   90.00
_cell.angle_beta   90.00
_cell.angle_gamma   90.00
#
_symmetry.space_group_name_H-M   'P 1'
#
loop_
_entity.id
_entity.type
_entity.pdbx_description
1 polymer ?
#
loop_
_entity_poly.entity_id
_entity_poly.type
_entity_poly.pdbx_seq_one_letter_code
_entity_poly.pdbx_strand_id
1 'polypeptide(L)'
;MKTADPKAALIQWGIELETRLPATSQVAVGSYHAGHPVTTGRTTAGARSNAPAFNAETWKAERDGSIRCDAGQVPCEFVSPILHGEHGVVHLIAFVEWLNAIGASVNASCGCHITVGIESIIGTSDTKAVSEFIRKLAHIARWHARSLYGQTGTDRHLNRYSHPLYEQTAQHMRKIVTCEQERVKAECAEQCGRGMVNFRKAFKRDRYGRFIGVVEFRVFAGTLNIEKIMHHLASVLGLCRRACEVRCLGGFGKNKIQAKRTATASDGLRFLWDYLGWTGSARPVALGLFGKLHSEFRHYRKNAQRLCQQFDERYPDANL
;
A
#
# COMPACT_ATOMS: atom_id res chain seq x y z
N MET A 1 23.32 -10.13 15.27
CA MET A 1 21.97 -9.93 14.68
C MET A 1 21.25 -8.90 15.56
N LYS A 2 20.84 -7.73 15.01
CA LYS A 2 19.95 -6.83 15.75
C LYS A 2 18.58 -7.50 15.76
N THR A 3 18.03 -7.73 16.94
CA THR A 3 16.68 -8.28 17.11
C THR A 3 15.66 -7.37 16.42
N ALA A 4 14.69 -7.96 15.75
CA ALA A 4 13.57 -7.24 15.17
C ALA A 4 12.92 -6.36 16.24
N ASP A 5 12.51 -5.13 15.85
CA ASP A 5 11.77 -4.25 16.76
C ASP A 5 10.45 -4.95 17.15
N PRO A 6 10.27 -5.33 18.44
CA PRO A 6 9.07 -6.05 18.85
C PRO A 6 7.78 -5.26 18.58
N LYS A 7 7.85 -3.92 18.49
CA LYS A 7 6.69 -3.09 18.10
C LYS A 7 6.29 -3.26 16.64
N ALA A 8 7.25 -3.54 15.74
CA ALA A 8 6.94 -3.77 14.34
C ALA A 8 6.11 -5.06 14.12
N ALA A 9 6.30 -6.07 14.97
CA ALA A 9 5.55 -7.32 14.93
C ALA A 9 4.05 -7.16 15.28
N LEU A 10 3.67 -6.05 15.91
CA LEU A 10 2.30 -5.77 16.33
C LEU A 10 1.53 -4.90 15.34
N ILE A 11 2.19 -4.35 14.31
CA ILE A 11 1.50 -3.53 13.30
C ILE A 11 0.53 -4.40 12.52
N GLN A 12 -0.75 -4.00 12.56
CA GLN A 12 -1.83 -4.64 11.82
C GLN A 12 -1.92 -4.04 10.42
N TRP A 13 -2.00 -4.91 9.43
CA TRP A 13 -2.16 -4.53 8.04
C TRP A 13 -3.09 -5.50 7.31
N GLY A 14 -3.58 -5.09 6.18
CA GLY A 14 -4.36 -5.89 5.25
C GLY A 14 -3.94 -5.59 3.83
N ILE A 15 -4.30 -6.47 2.92
CA ILE A 15 -4.02 -6.30 1.50
C ILE A 15 -5.24 -6.67 0.68
N GLU A 16 -5.50 -5.87 -0.35
CA GLU A 16 -6.49 -6.13 -1.38
C GLU A 16 -5.75 -6.36 -2.69
N LEU A 17 -5.98 -7.52 -3.32
CA LEU A 17 -5.35 -7.92 -4.57
C LEU A 17 -6.42 -8.00 -5.67
N GLU A 18 -6.42 -7.03 -6.57
CA GLU A 18 -7.28 -7.04 -7.75
C GLU A 18 -6.68 -7.97 -8.81
N THR A 19 -7.47 -8.93 -9.26
CA THR A 19 -7.03 -10.00 -10.17
C THR A 19 -8.07 -10.32 -11.23
N ARG A 20 -7.64 -11.05 -12.25
CA ARG A 20 -8.48 -11.72 -13.24
C ARG A 20 -8.35 -13.21 -13.02
N LEU A 21 -9.46 -13.88 -12.73
CA LEU A 21 -9.49 -15.32 -12.53
C LEU A 21 -9.93 -16.02 -13.83
N PRO A 22 -9.34 -17.17 -14.17
CA PRO A 22 -9.94 -18.06 -15.15
C PRO A 22 -11.37 -18.45 -14.70
N ALA A 23 -12.33 -18.45 -15.58
CA ALA A 23 -13.70 -18.90 -15.27
C ALA A 23 -13.72 -20.36 -14.75
N THR A 24 -12.68 -21.13 -15.08
CA THR A 24 -12.47 -22.50 -14.63
C THR A 24 -11.89 -22.62 -13.22
N SER A 25 -11.51 -21.52 -12.57
CA SER A 25 -10.86 -21.52 -11.24
C SER A 25 -11.72 -22.07 -10.10
N GLN A 26 -13.05 -22.15 -10.31
CA GLN A 26 -14.04 -22.59 -9.31
C GLN A 26 -14.02 -21.76 -8.00
N VAL A 27 -13.47 -20.54 -8.03
CA VAL A 27 -13.53 -19.61 -6.91
C VAL A 27 -14.92 -18.98 -6.88
N ALA A 28 -15.61 -19.09 -5.76
CA ALA A 28 -16.86 -18.36 -5.54
C ALA A 28 -16.56 -16.88 -5.30
N VAL A 29 -16.97 -16.04 -6.26
CA VAL A 29 -16.78 -14.58 -6.17
C VAL A 29 -18.10 -13.93 -5.73
N GLY A 30 -18.10 -13.26 -4.59
CA GLY A 30 -19.24 -12.53 -4.07
C GLY A 30 -19.54 -11.25 -4.84
N SER A 31 -20.66 -10.60 -4.53
CA SER A 31 -20.96 -9.27 -5.08
C SER A 31 -20.08 -8.19 -4.45
N TYR A 32 -20.08 -7.01 -5.03
CA TYR A 32 -19.30 -5.86 -4.57
C TYR A 32 -19.63 -5.53 -3.08
N HIS A 33 -18.61 -5.45 -2.25
CA HIS A 33 -18.68 -5.28 -0.79
C HIS A 33 -19.43 -6.39 -0.02
N ALA A 34 -19.72 -7.51 -0.67
CA ALA A 34 -20.32 -8.69 -0.07
C ALA A 34 -19.50 -9.95 -0.39
N GLY A 35 -18.20 -9.87 -0.11
CA GLY A 35 -17.23 -10.91 -0.43
C GLY A 35 -17.56 -12.23 0.27
N HIS A 36 -17.43 -13.33 -0.49
CA HIS A 36 -17.52 -14.68 0.06
C HIS A 36 -16.16 -15.14 0.60
N PRO A 37 -16.12 -15.93 1.67
CA PRO A 37 -14.91 -16.65 2.04
C PRO A 37 -14.37 -17.46 0.87
N VAL A 38 -13.05 -17.49 0.72
CA VAL A 38 -12.42 -18.26 -0.35
C VAL A 38 -12.59 -19.75 -0.07
N THR A 39 -13.48 -20.37 -0.82
CA THR A 39 -13.79 -21.80 -0.73
C THR A 39 -13.49 -22.44 -2.09
N THR A 40 -12.33 -23.02 -2.21
CA THR A 40 -11.84 -23.52 -3.49
C THR A 40 -11.67 -25.05 -3.52
N GLY A 41 -12.18 -25.72 -2.53
CA GLY A 41 -12.15 -27.18 -2.49
C GLY A 41 -10.76 -27.76 -2.74
N ARG A 42 -10.63 -28.61 -3.75
CA ARG A 42 -9.38 -29.32 -4.09
C ARG A 42 -8.21 -28.40 -4.42
N THR A 43 -8.45 -27.32 -5.15
CA THR A 43 -7.37 -26.39 -5.54
C THR A 43 -6.73 -25.75 -4.32
N THR A 44 -7.55 -25.29 -3.39
CA THR A 44 -7.06 -24.72 -2.14
C THR A 44 -6.28 -25.75 -1.31
N ALA A 45 -6.78 -26.97 -1.23
CA ALA A 45 -6.08 -28.05 -0.51
C ALA A 45 -4.72 -28.38 -1.12
N GLY A 46 -4.63 -28.47 -2.45
CA GLY A 46 -3.37 -28.67 -3.16
C GLY A 46 -2.36 -27.53 -2.93
N ALA A 47 -2.81 -26.28 -3.06
CA ALA A 47 -1.94 -25.13 -2.87
C ALA A 47 -1.44 -24.96 -1.41
N ARG A 48 -2.20 -25.45 -0.44
CA ARG A 48 -1.86 -25.33 0.99
C ARG A 48 -0.87 -26.37 1.49
N SER A 49 -0.58 -27.41 0.73
CA SER A 49 0.22 -28.54 1.21
C SER A 49 1.59 -28.13 1.79
N ASN A 50 2.16 -27.03 1.31
CA ASN A 50 3.48 -26.55 1.71
C ASN A 50 3.44 -25.26 2.54
N ALA A 51 2.27 -24.82 2.99
CA ALA A 51 2.09 -23.56 3.69
C ALA A 51 1.19 -23.70 4.94
N PRO A 52 1.72 -24.21 6.04
CA PRO A 52 0.95 -24.56 7.23
C PRO A 52 0.21 -23.37 7.87
N ALA A 53 0.67 -22.15 7.65
CA ALA A 53 0.04 -20.93 8.18
C ALA A 53 -1.07 -20.37 7.28
N PHE A 54 -1.31 -20.97 6.12
CA PHE A 54 -2.30 -20.49 5.16
C PHE A 54 -3.68 -21.10 5.41
N ASN A 55 -4.70 -20.24 5.48
CA ASN A 55 -6.10 -20.62 5.48
C ASN A 55 -6.86 -19.76 4.47
N ALA A 56 -7.21 -20.34 3.32
CA ALA A 56 -7.89 -19.64 2.24
C ALA A 56 -9.25 -19.06 2.65
N GLU A 57 -9.96 -19.73 3.55
CA GLU A 57 -11.29 -19.31 4.02
C GLU A 57 -11.29 -18.01 4.83
N THR A 58 -10.12 -17.56 5.31
CA THR A 58 -9.99 -16.26 5.98
C THR A 58 -9.96 -15.09 5.01
N TRP A 59 -9.66 -15.33 3.74
CA TRP A 59 -9.73 -14.33 2.67
C TRP A 59 -11.15 -14.23 2.13
N LYS A 60 -11.48 -13.06 1.58
CA LYS A 60 -12.73 -12.83 0.88
C LYS A 60 -12.47 -12.60 -0.60
N ALA A 61 -13.32 -13.18 -1.44
CA ALA A 61 -13.34 -12.95 -2.87
C ALA A 61 -14.60 -12.16 -3.24
N GLU A 62 -14.44 -10.96 -3.78
CA GLU A 62 -15.54 -10.10 -4.17
C GLU A 62 -15.34 -9.54 -5.59
N ARG A 63 -16.44 -9.23 -6.26
CA ARG A 63 -16.41 -8.71 -7.62
C ARG A 63 -16.06 -7.22 -7.61
N ASP A 64 -15.04 -6.85 -8.37
CA ASP A 64 -14.76 -5.44 -8.67
C ASP A 64 -14.97 -5.16 -10.16
N GLY A 65 -15.93 -4.28 -10.45
CA GLY A 65 -16.29 -3.87 -11.83
C GLY A 65 -15.26 -2.93 -12.47
N SER A 66 -14.23 -2.48 -11.77
CA SER A 66 -13.16 -1.66 -12.33
C SER A 66 -12.12 -2.49 -13.08
N ILE A 67 -12.06 -3.79 -12.80
CA ILE A 67 -11.12 -4.74 -13.39
C ILE A 67 -11.58 -5.13 -14.79
N ARG A 68 -10.76 -4.87 -15.79
CA ARG A 68 -11.03 -5.26 -17.18
C ARG A 68 -10.57 -6.70 -17.41
N CYS A 69 -11.50 -7.54 -17.85
CA CYS A 69 -11.26 -8.96 -18.13
C CYS A 69 -11.43 -9.27 -19.61
N ASP A 70 -10.65 -10.23 -20.10
CA ASP A 70 -10.84 -10.84 -21.41
C ASP A 70 -11.91 -11.95 -21.34
N ALA A 71 -12.34 -12.47 -22.50
CA ALA A 71 -13.27 -13.59 -22.55
C ALA A 71 -12.73 -14.79 -21.76
N GLY A 72 -13.59 -15.43 -20.96
CA GLY A 72 -13.20 -16.56 -20.10
C GLY A 72 -12.53 -16.17 -18.80
N GLN A 73 -12.52 -14.88 -18.44
CA GLN A 73 -12.01 -14.39 -17.16
C GLN A 73 -13.10 -13.72 -16.33
N VAL A 74 -12.92 -13.72 -15.01
CA VAL A 74 -13.81 -13.11 -14.02
C VAL A 74 -13.01 -12.07 -13.22
N PRO A 75 -13.52 -10.84 -13.06
CA PRO A 75 -12.89 -9.84 -12.20
C PRO A 75 -13.08 -10.21 -10.74
N CYS A 76 -11.99 -10.24 -9.98
CA CYS A 76 -12.01 -10.59 -8.57
C CYS A 76 -11.01 -9.76 -7.78
N GLU A 77 -11.48 -9.16 -6.69
CA GLU A 77 -10.67 -8.57 -5.65
C GLU A 77 -10.61 -9.53 -4.47
N PHE A 78 -9.41 -9.85 -4.03
CA PHE A 78 -9.19 -10.64 -2.82
C PHE A 78 -8.82 -9.73 -1.67
N VAL A 79 -9.64 -9.77 -0.61
CA VAL A 79 -9.42 -9.00 0.61
C VAL A 79 -8.88 -9.92 1.70
N SER A 80 -7.70 -9.60 2.23
CA SER A 80 -7.07 -10.39 3.28
C SER A 80 -7.80 -10.25 4.62
N PRO A 81 -7.61 -11.20 5.55
CA PRO A 81 -7.84 -10.94 6.96
C PRO A 81 -6.87 -9.87 7.48
N ILE A 82 -7.02 -9.47 8.75
CA ILE A 82 -6.01 -8.64 9.42
C ILE A 82 -4.75 -9.49 9.61
N LEU A 83 -3.65 -9.02 9.04
CA LEU A 83 -2.34 -9.66 9.06
C LEU A 83 -1.39 -8.86 9.96
N HIS A 84 -0.42 -9.55 10.56
CA HIS A 84 0.62 -8.91 11.38
C HIS A 84 1.87 -9.79 11.48
N GLY A 85 3.01 -9.17 11.73
CA GLY A 85 4.28 -9.85 11.97
C GLY A 85 4.71 -10.82 10.88
N GLU A 86 5.59 -11.74 11.24
CA GLU A 86 6.12 -12.77 10.34
C GLU A 86 5.03 -13.76 9.90
N HIS A 87 4.14 -14.12 10.81
CA HIS A 87 3.03 -15.01 10.49
C HIS A 87 2.15 -14.45 9.36
N GLY A 88 1.82 -13.14 9.41
CA GLY A 88 1.06 -12.50 8.35
C GLY A 88 1.77 -12.52 7.01
N VAL A 89 3.10 -12.41 7.01
CA VAL A 89 3.92 -12.51 5.79
C VAL A 89 3.88 -13.92 5.21
N VAL A 90 4.08 -14.95 6.03
CA VAL A 90 4.00 -16.35 5.59
C VAL A 90 2.62 -16.66 5.01
N HIS A 91 1.57 -16.14 5.65
CA HIS A 91 0.19 -16.27 5.17
C HIS A 91 -0.01 -15.61 3.80
N LEU A 92 0.50 -14.39 3.60
CA LEU A 92 0.44 -13.68 2.33
C LEU A 92 1.19 -14.41 1.22
N ILE A 93 2.41 -14.90 1.50
CA ILE A 93 3.22 -15.66 0.54
C ILE A 93 2.43 -16.88 0.06
N ALA A 94 1.91 -17.67 0.97
CA ALA A 94 1.14 -18.88 0.65
C ALA A 94 -0.11 -18.56 -0.17
N PHE A 95 -0.79 -17.44 0.11
CA PHE A 95 -1.96 -17.02 -0.65
C PHE A 95 -1.60 -16.61 -2.07
N VAL A 96 -0.53 -15.85 -2.26
CA VAL A 96 -0.05 -15.44 -3.60
C VAL A 96 0.42 -16.67 -4.42
N GLU A 97 1.09 -17.62 -3.80
CA GLU A 97 1.46 -18.90 -4.43
C GLU A 97 0.21 -19.66 -4.90
N TRP A 98 -0.82 -19.71 -4.06
CA TRP A 98 -2.09 -20.32 -4.44
C TRP A 98 -2.76 -19.57 -5.60
N LEU A 99 -2.78 -18.22 -5.61
CA LEU A 99 -3.32 -17.44 -6.73
C LEU A 99 -2.61 -17.76 -8.04
N ASN A 100 -1.28 -17.87 -8.02
CA ASN A 100 -0.50 -18.26 -9.18
C ASN A 100 -0.85 -19.70 -9.63
N ALA A 101 -1.03 -20.63 -8.68
CA ALA A 101 -1.36 -22.04 -8.98
C ALA A 101 -2.74 -22.20 -9.62
N ILE A 102 -3.73 -21.37 -9.28
CA ILE A 102 -5.07 -21.39 -9.91
C ILE A 102 -5.13 -20.59 -11.22
N GLY A 103 -4.00 -20.04 -11.69
CA GLY A 103 -3.93 -19.28 -12.95
C GLY A 103 -4.48 -17.87 -12.87
N ALA A 104 -4.56 -17.27 -11.68
CA ALA A 104 -4.90 -15.86 -11.55
C ALA A 104 -3.88 -14.98 -12.30
N SER A 105 -4.33 -13.86 -12.83
CA SER A 105 -3.50 -12.92 -13.57
C SER A 105 -3.86 -11.48 -13.24
N VAL A 106 -3.01 -10.54 -13.62
CA VAL A 106 -3.23 -9.10 -13.45
C VAL A 106 -3.00 -8.36 -14.75
N ASN A 107 -3.60 -7.18 -14.88
CA ASN A 107 -3.32 -6.25 -15.96
C ASN A 107 -3.24 -4.80 -15.43
N ALA A 108 -3.12 -3.82 -16.33
CA ALA A 108 -2.99 -2.40 -15.97
C ALA A 108 -4.23 -1.83 -15.24
N SER A 109 -5.39 -2.50 -15.29
CA SER A 109 -6.57 -2.08 -14.53
C SER A 109 -6.53 -2.52 -13.08
N CYS A 110 -5.75 -3.57 -12.75
CA CYS A 110 -5.65 -4.12 -11.41
C CYS A 110 -4.82 -3.25 -10.46
N GLY A 111 -5.23 -3.18 -9.21
CA GLY A 111 -4.51 -2.55 -8.09
C GLY A 111 -4.02 -3.56 -7.07
N CYS A 112 -3.08 -3.09 -6.25
CA CYS A 112 -2.67 -3.72 -5.01
C CYS A 112 -2.81 -2.67 -3.92
N HIS A 113 -3.80 -2.82 -3.05
CA HIS A 113 -4.07 -1.87 -1.99
C HIS A 113 -3.55 -2.41 -0.67
N ILE A 114 -2.88 -1.57 0.10
CA ILE A 114 -2.33 -1.95 1.41
C ILE A 114 -2.95 -1.06 2.46
N THR A 115 -3.66 -1.67 3.38
CA THR A 115 -4.34 -1.01 4.49
C THR A 115 -3.58 -1.23 5.79
N VAL A 116 -3.42 -0.18 6.58
CA VAL A 116 -2.69 -0.24 7.86
C VAL A 116 -3.57 0.26 8.99
N GLY A 117 -3.64 -0.49 10.08
CA GLY A 117 -4.36 -0.14 11.30
C GLY A 117 -3.65 0.97 12.05
N ILE A 118 -4.28 2.14 12.19
CA ILE A 118 -3.65 3.32 12.78
C ILE A 118 -3.29 3.09 14.24
N GLU A 119 -4.21 2.55 15.04
CA GLU A 119 -3.98 2.31 16.47
C GLU A 119 -2.79 1.38 16.72
N SER A 120 -2.61 0.37 15.86
CA SER A 120 -1.48 -0.56 15.97
C SER A 120 -0.11 0.10 15.72
N ILE A 121 -0.07 1.25 15.03
CA ILE A 121 1.15 2.00 14.76
C ILE A 121 1.41 3.05 15.83
N ILE A 122 0.39 3.85 16.17
CA ILE A 122 0.58 4.99 17.08
C ILE A 122 0.35 4.65 18.55
N GLY A 123 -0.21 3.46 18.83
CA GLY A 123 -0.46 2.96 20.19
C GLY A 123 -1.64 3.62 20.91
N THR A 124 -2.50 4.37 20.19
CA THR A 124 -3.64 5.07 20.76
C THR A 124 -4.74 5.32 19.73
N SER A 125 -5.98 5.48 20.20
CA SER A 125 -7.13 5.90 19.40
C SER A 125 -7.55 7.36 19.66
N ASP A 126 -6.72 8.12 20.37
CA ASP A 126 -6.97 9.54 20.63
C ASP A 126 -7.06 10.33 19.34
N THR A 127 -8.11 11.13 19.18
CA THR A 127 -8.40 11.88 17.95
C THR A 127 -7.29 12.86 17.59
N LYS A 128 -6.67 13.50 18.58
CA LYS A 128 -5.57 14.46 18.35
C LYS A 128 -4.32 13.75 17.85
N ALA A 129 -3.95 12.63 18.47
CA ALA A 129 -2.80 11.82 18.04
C ALA A 129 -3.01 11.22 16.64
N VAL A 130 -4.22 10.73 16.36
CA VAL A 130 -4.60 10.25 15.02
C VAL A 130 -4.51 11.37 14.00
N SER A 131 -5.03 12.56 14.29
CA SER A 131 -4.98 13.73 13.40
C SER A 131 -3.54 14.14 13.09
N GLU A 132 -2.67 14.16 14.09
CA GLU A 132 -1.26 14.49 13.90
C GLU A 132 -0.55 13.44 13.03
N PHE A 133 -0.78 12.15 13.28
CA PHE A 133 -0.24 11.08 12.47
C PHE A 133 -0.68 11.19 11.01
N ILE A 134 -1.99 11.37 10.77
CA ILE A 134 -2.55 11.50 9.41
C ILE A 134 -1.94 12.69 8.67
N ARG A 135 -1.84 13.84 9.32
CA ARG A 135 -1.24 15.04 8.72
C ARG A 135 0.23 14.81 8.32
N LYS A 136 1.00 14.19 9.21
CA LYS A 136 2.40 13.84 8.94
C LYS A 136 2.50 12.82 7.80
N LEU A 137 1.71 11.77 7.84
CA LEU A 137 1.71 10.74 6.80
C LEU A 137 1.29 11.29 5.43
N ALA A 138 0.25 12.12 5.37
CA ALA A 138 -0.19 12.76 4.13
C ALA A 138 0.92 13.63 3.54
N HIS A 139 1.61 14.39 4.37
CA HIS A 139 2.75 15.21 3.96
C HIS A 139 3.90 14.36 3.42
N ILE A 140 4.28 13.31 4.13
CA ILE A 140 5.34 12.38 3.73
C ILE A 140 4.99 11.66 2.43
N ALA A 141 3.75 11.14 2.30
CA ALA A 141 3.28 10.48 1.09
C ALA A 141 3.31 11.43 -0.11
N ARG A 142 2.91 12.69 0.09
CA ARG A 142 3.02 13.73 -0.94
C ARG A 142 4.46 13.93 -1.40
N TRP A 143 5.41 14.03 -0.47
CA TRP A 143 6.82 14.20 -0.80
C TRP A 143 7.41 13.05 -1.60
N HIS A 144 6.97 11.82 -1.32
CA HIS A 144 7.46 10.60 -1.95
C HIS A 144 6.56 10.10 -3.09
N ALA A 145 5.52 10.86 -3.50
CA ALA A 145 4.59 10.44 -4.54
C ALA A 145 5.31 9.99 -5.82
N ARG A 146 6.25 10.79 -6.32
CA ARG A 146 7.08 10.45 -7.47
C ARG A 146 7.76 9.08 -7.35
N SER A 147 8.39 8.83 -6.21
CA SER A 147 9.09 7.57 -5.94
C SER A 147 8.12 6.40 -5.75
N LEU A 148 6.97 6.65 -5.12
CA LEU A 148 5.93 5.63 -4.93
C LEU A 148 5.35 5.19 -6.27
N TYR A 149 5.03 6.12 -7.18
CA TYR A 149 4.59 5.77 -8.53
C TYR A 149 5.72 5.15 -9.36
N GLY A 150 6.96 5.54 -9.17
CA GLY A 150 8.13 4.92 -9.80
C GLY A 150 8.29 3.44 -9.49
N GLN A 151 7.75 2.96 -8.36
CA GLN A 151 7.82 1.56 -7.95
C GLN A 151 6.71 0.68 -8.56
N THR A 152 5.68 1.27 -9.14
CA THR A 152 4.48 0.51 -9.52
C THR A 152 4.68 -0.40 -10.73
N GLY A 153 5.66 -0.11 -11.58
CA GLY A 153 5.91 -0.83 -12.83
C GLY A 153 4.92 -0.53 -13.95
N THR A 154 3.88 0.28 -13.72
CA THR A 154 2.86 0.71 -14.69
C THR A 154 2.54 2.19 -14.53
N ASP A 155 1.78 2.76 -15.47
CA ASP A 155 1.35 4.16 -15.47
C ASP A 155 0.21 4.42 -14.45
N ARG A 156 0.37 3.89 -13.23
CA ARG A 156 -0.65 3.93 -12.16
C ARG A 156 -1.04 5.37 -11.77
N HIS A 157 -0.14 6.35 -11.95
CA HIS A 157 -0.43 7.77 -11.73
C HIS A 157 -1.53 8.32 -12.65
N LEU A 158 -1.81 7.67 -13.79
CA LEU A 158 -2.91 8.01 -14.68
C LEU A 158 -4.23 7.32 -14.31
N ASN A 159 -4.23 6.43 -13.32
CA ASN A 159 -5.41 5.66 -12.95
C ASN A 159 -6.34 6.50 -12.08
N ARG A 160 -7.62 6.61 -12.49
CA ARG A 160 -8.65 7.37 -11.78
C ARG A 160 -8.97 6.88 -10.37
N TYR A 161 -8.53 5.68 -9.99
CA TYR A 161 -8.73 5.09 -8.66
C TYR A 161 -7.49 5.20 -7.76
N SER A 162 -6.46 5.91 -8.24
CA SER A 162 -5.20 6.12 -7.50
C SER A 162 -4.63 7.50 -7.88
N HIS A 163 -5.44 8.56 -7.72
CA HIS A 163 -5.01 9.91 -8.10
C HIS A 163 -3.81 10.38 -7.29
N PRO A 164 -2.81 10.98 -7.94
CA PRO A 164 -1.79 11.74 -7.25
C PRO A 164 -2.41 12.88 -6.43
N LEU A 165 -1.71 13.30 -5.39
CA LEU A 165 -2.14 14.36 -4.47
C LEU A 165 -2.32 15.75 -5.12
N TYR A 166 -2.00 15.89 -6.39
CA TYR A 166 -1.91 17.16 -7.11
C TYR A 166 -3.06 17.41 -8.08
N GLU A 167 -3.88 16.42 -8.38
CA GLU A 167 -5.04 16.61 -9.24
C GLU A 167 -6.22 17.25 -8.48
N GLN A 168 -7.14 17.89 -9.22
CA GLN A 168 -8.32 18.56 -8.62
C GLN A 168 -9.15 17.59 -7.78
N THR A 169 -9.26 16.33 -8.20
CA THR A 169 -9.95 15.26 -7.46
C THR A 169 -9.26 14.88 -6.15
N ALA A 170 -8.01 15.29 -5.97
CA ALA A 170 -7.23 15.10 -4.75
C ALA A 170 -7.20 16.35 -3.85
N GLN A 171 -8.08 17.34 -4.08
CA GLN A 171 -8.13 18.58 -3.28
C GLN A 171 -8.23 18.31 -1.78
N HIS A 172 -9.00 17.29 -1.37
CA HIS A 172 -9.13 16.91 0.03
C HIS A 172 -7.80 16.46 0.65
N MET A 173 -6.94 15.81 -0.12
CA MET A 173 -5.60 15.44 0.37
C MET A 173 -4.72 16.68 0.58
N ARG A 174 -4.82 17.69 -0.31
CA ARG A 174 -4.16 18.99 -0.10
C ARG A 174 -4.64 19.64 1.18
N LYS A 175 -5.96 19.67 1.39
CA LYS A 175 -6.56 20.21 2.61
C LYS A 175 -6.06 19.49 3.86
N ILE A 176 -6.00 18.16 3.86
CA ILE A 176 -5.46 17.37 4.99
C ILE A 176 -4.02 17.80 5.32
N VAL A 177 -3.18 18.03 4.30
CA VAL A 177 -1.79 18.45 4.51
C VAL A 177 -1.71 19.89 5.08
N THR A 178 -2.59 20.79 4.65
CA THR A 178 -2.50 22.23 4.93
C THR A 178 -3.43 22.71 6.03
N CYS A 179 -4.49 21.96 6.37
CA CYS A 179 -5.44 22.38 7.41
C CYS A 179 -4.84 22.28 8.82
N GLU A 180 -5.47 22.96 9.74
CA GLU A 180 -5.17 22.83 11.15
C GLU A 180 -5.56 21.44 11.68
N GLN A 181 -4.90 21.01 12.75
CA GLN A 181 -5.04 19.67 13.30
C GLN A 181 -6.48 19.30 13.67
N GLU A 182 -7.25 20.26 14.16
CA GLU A 182 -8.64 20.08 14.56
C GLU A 182 -9.59 19.75 13.39
N ARG A 183 -9.22 20.18 12.18
CA ARG A 183 -10.01 19.98 10.97
C ARG A 183 -9.70 18.67 10.24
N VAL A 184 -8.60 18.00 10.56
CA VAL A 184 -8.13 16.79 9.84
C VAL A 184 -9.23 15.71 9.76
N LYS A 185 -9.97 15.50 10.84
CA LYS A 185 -11.05 14.51 10.87
C LYS A 185 -12.15 14.81 9.84
N ALA A 186 -12.57 16.07 9.74
CA ALA A 186 -13.58 16.50 8.77
C ALA A 186 -13.07 16.33 7.33
N GLU A 187 -11.87 16.80 7.05
CA GLU A 187 -11.26 16.69 5.72
C GLU A 187 -11.05 15.23 5.29
N CYS A 188 -10.71 14.32 6.23
CA CYS A 188 -10.64 12.89 5.94
C CYS A 188 -12.02 12.31 5.57
N ALA A 189 -13.08 12.70 6.26
CA ALA A 189 -14.43 12.22 5.98
C ALA A 189 -14.94 12.66 4.59
N GLU A 190 -14.54 13.84 4.14
CA GLU A 190 -14.90 14.40 2.83
C GLU A 190 -14.05 13.88 1.68
N GLN A 191 -12.94 13.22 1.95
CA GLN A 191 -12.06 12.67 0.92
C GLN A 191 -12.80 11.71 0.00
N CYS A 192 -12.61 11.82 -1.30
CA CYS A 192 -13.26 10.97 -2.30
C CYS A 192 -12.85 9.48 -2.26
N GLY A 193 -11.85 9.12 -1.46
CA GLY A 193 -11.34 7.74 -1.32
C GLY A 193 -10.54 7.20 -2.51
N ARG A 194 -10.34 7.99 -3.55
CA ARG A 194 -9.64 7.60 -4.79
C ARG A 194 -8.23 8.17 -4.92
N GLY A 195 -7.69 8.75 -3.87
CA GLY A 195 -6.30 9.22 -3.82
C GLY A 195 -5.31 8.07 -3.66
N MET A 196 -4.05 8.35 -3.99
CA MET A 196 -2.94 7.41 -3.78
C MET A 196 -2.83 6.90 -2.34
N VAL A 197 -3.28 7.71 -1.38
CA VAL A 197 -3.52 7.33 0.02
C VAL A 197 -4.92 7.76 0.38
N ASN A 198 -5.72 6.84 0.89
CA ASN A 198 -7.10 7.04 1.28
C ASN A 198 -7.18 7.10 2.81
N PHE A 199 -7.59 8.28 3.32
CA PHE A 199 -7.78 8.53 4.76
C PHE A 199 -9.25 8.52 5.19
N ARG A 200 -10.18 8.22 4.28
CA ARG A 200 -11.63 8.31 4.56
C ARG A 200 -12.06 7.49 5.78
N LYS A 201 -11.39 6.36 6.01
CA LYS A 201 -11.66 5.44 7.13
C LYS A 201 -10.75 5.70 8.34
N ALA A 202 -9.95 6.78 8.36
CA ALA A 202 -8.94 7.01 9.39
C ALA A 202 -9.50 7.17 10.81
N PHE A 203 -10.71 7.68 10.94
CA PHE A 203 -11.38 7.89 12.23
C PHE A 203 -12.57 6.94 12.47
N LYS A 204 -12.61 5.84 11.71
CA LYS A 204 -13.72 4.90 11.78
C LYS A 204 -13.78 4.22 13.15
N ARG A 205 -15.00 4.06 13.64
CA ARG A 205 -15.34 3.23 14.80
C ARG A 205 -16.35 2.17 14.38
N ASP A 206 -16.34 1.04 15.04
CA ASP A 206 -17.33 -0.02 14.82
C ASP A 206 -18.66 0.34 15.52
N ARG A 207 -19.65 -0.54 15.38
CA ARG A 207 -20.97 -0.39 16.02
C ARG A 207 -20.94 -0.37 17.55
N TYR A 208 -19.84 -0.78 18.14
CA TYR A 208 -19.64 -0.79 19.61
C TYR A 208 -18.75 0.38 20.07
N GLY A 209 -18.43 1.33 19.19
CA GLY A 209 -17.59 2.48 19.49
C GLY A 209 -16.08 2.21 19.52
N ARG A 210 -15.64 0.95 19.29
CA ARG A 210 -14.20 0.62 19.23
C ARG A 210 -13.56 1.24 18.00
N PHE A 211 -12.39 1.79 18.19
CA PHE A 211 -11.64 2.37 17.09
C PHE A 211 -11.14 1.29 16.11
N ILE A 212 -11.45 1.46 14.84
CA ILE A 212 -11.03 0.61 13.74
C ILE A 212 -10.48 1.45 12.59
N GLY A 213 -9.87 2.60 12.95
CA GLY A 213 -9.33 3.55 11.99
C GLY A 213 -8.16 2.97 11.20
N VAL A 214 -8.19 3.17 9.89
CA VAL A 214 -7.18 2.66 8.96
C VAL A 214 -6.78 3.71 7.94
N VAL A 215 -5.58 3.55 7.38
CA VAL A 215 -5.15 4.23 6.16
C VAL A 215 -4.89 3.20 5.08
N GLU A 216 -5.31 3.50 3.85
CA GLU A 216 -5.19 2.60 2.70
C GLU A 216 -4.30 3.25 1.64
N PHE A 217 -3.26 2.54 1.22
CA PHE A 217 -2.39 2.95 0.12
C PHE A 217 -2.85 2.27 -1.17
N ARG A 218 -3.31 3.06 -2.14
CA ARG A 218 -3.86 2.63 -3.43
C ARG A 218 -2.89 2.85 -4.59
N VAL A 219 -1.71 3.35 -4.31
CA VAL A 219 -0.73 3.80 -5.31
C VAL A 219 -0.18 2.66 -6.17
N PHE A 220 -0.18 1.42 -5.68
CA PHE A 220 0.49 0.32 -6.35
C PHE A 220 -0.39 -0.36 -7.40
N ALA A 221 0.24 -0.76 -8.52
CA ALA A 221 -0.40 -1.60 -9.53
C ALA A 221 -0.56 -3.03 -9.04
N GLY A 222 -1.56 -3.73 -9.55
CA GLY A 222 -1.78 -5.15 -9.29
C GLY A 222 -0.57 -5.98 -9.69
N THR A 223 -0.20 -6.91 -8.83
CA THR A 223 0.90 -7.84 -9.07
C THR A 223 0.71 -9.12 -8.26
N LEU A 224 1.09 -10.26 -8.83
CA LEU A 224 1.18 -11.56 -8.15
C LEU A 224 2.65 -11.98 -7.95
N ASN A 225 3.58 -11.05 -8.14
CA ASN A 225 4.97 -11.26 -7.77
C ASN A 225 5.14 -10.91 -6.30
N ILE A 226 5.42 -11.93 -5.47
CA ILE A 226 5.51 -11.78 -4.01
C ILE A 226 6.59 -10.78 -3.60
N GLU A 227 7.70 -10.74 -4.29
CA GLU A 227 8.80 -9.81 -3.98
C GLU A 227 8.37 -8.35 -4.15
N LYS A 228 7.58 -8.07 -5.22
CA LYS A 228 6.99 -6.73 -5.43
C LYS A 228 6.01 -6.38 -4.33
N ILE A 229 5.12 -7.31 -3.98
CA ILE A 229 4.13 -7.10 -2.91
C ILE A 229 4.84 -6.79 -1.59
N MET A 230 5.86 -7.56 -1.27
CA MET A 230 6.65 -7.38 -0.04
C MET A 230 7.38 -6.03 -0.02
N HIS A 231 7.88 -5.59 -1.17
CA HIS A 231 8.48 -4.27 -1.32
C HIS A 231 7.45 -3.15 -1.09
N HIS A 232 6.26 -3.27 -1.67
CA HIS A 232 5.17 -2.32 -1.46
C HIS A 232 4.78 -2.26 0.02
N LEU A 233 4.62 -3.41 0.66
CA LEU A 233 4.30 -3.51 2.09
C LEU A 233 5.38 -2.84 2.95
N ALA A 234 6.66 -3.15 2.70
CA ALA A 234 7.77 -2.55 3.42
C ALA A 234 7.80 -1.02 3.26
N SER A 235 7.55 -0.50 2.04
CA SER A 235 7.47 0.94 1.78
C SER A 235 6.36 1.60 2.58
N VAL A 236 5.17 0.99 2.60
CA VAL A 236 3.99 1.48 3.34
C VAL A 236 4.26 1.52 4.84
N LEU A 237 4.71 0.39 5.42
CA LEU A 237 5.00 0.31 6.85
C LEU A 237 6.14 1.27 7.25
N GLY A 238 7.15 1.40 6.39
CA GLY A 238 8.24 2.34 6.57
C GLY A 238 7.77 3.80 6.61
N LEU A 239 6.89 4.21 5.68
CA LEU A 239 6.32 5.56 5.67
C LEU A 239 5.45 5.82 6.91
N CYS A 240 4.62 4.85 7.31
CA CYS A 240 3.81 4.97 8.51
C CYS A 240 4.69 5.11 9.77
N ARG A 241 5.75 4.32 9.89
CA ARG A 241 6.72 4.43 10.98
C ARG A 241 7.38 5.81 11.00
N ARG A 242 7.85 6.29 9.84
CA ARG A 242 8.47 7.63 9.73
C ARG A 242 7.50 8.74 10.13
N ALA A 243 6.20 8.60 9.85
CA ALA A 243 5.19 9.56 10.30
C ALA A 243 5.09 9.64 11.84
N CYS A 244 5.35 8.54 12.56
CA CYS A 244 5.44 8.54 14.02
C CYS A 244 6.73 9.19 14.53
N GLU A 245 7.85 9.01 13.83
CA GLU A 245 9.17 9.47 14.26
C GLU A 245 9.42 10.96 14.01
N VAL A 246 8.77 11.55 13.00
CA VAL A 246 8.96 12.96 12.63
C VAL A 246 8.37 13.87 13.70
N ARG A 247 9.21 14.74 14.29
CA ARG A 247 8.80 15.68 15.35
C ARG A 247 8.00 16.87 14.82
N CYS A 248 8.39 17.42 13.66
CA CYS A 248 7.66 18.52 13.03
C CYS A 248 7.73 18.45 11.49
N LEU A 249 6.73 19.01 10.81
CA LEU A 249 6.67 19.05 9.36
C LEU A 249 7.58 20.12 8.72
N GLY A 250 8.01 21.12 9.49
CA GLY A 250 8.86 22.22 9.02
C GLY A 250 10.33 21.86 8.71
N GLY A 251 10.78 20.66 9.11
CA GLY A 251 12.14 20.20 8.89
C GLY A 251 12.40 19.65 7.46
N PHE A 252 11.37 19.53 6.63
CA PHE A 252 11.51 19.20 5.20
C PHE A 252 11.84 20.47 4.44
N GLY A 253 13.06 20.99 4.64
CA GLY A 253 13.51 22.22 3.99
C GLY A 253 13.37 22.12 2.47
N LYS A 254 12.69 23.09 1.87
CA LYS A 254 12.50 23.23 0.42
C LYS A 254 13.80 22.99 -0.35
N ASN A 255 14.94 23.40 0.19
CA ASN A 255 16.24 23.36 -0.46
C ASN A 255 16.84 21.95 -0.61
N LYS A 256 16.62 21.02 0.32
CA LYS A 256 17.17 19.65 0.23
C LYS A 256 16.45 18.81 -0.82
N ILE A 257 15.22 19.12 -1.12
CA ILE A 257 14.37 18.37 -2.04
C ILE A 257 14.47 18.96 -3.45
N GLN A 258 14.52 20.27 -3.58
CA GLN A 258 14.81 20.90 -4.88
C GLN A 258 16.17 20.50 -5.44
N ALA A 259 17.22 20.42 -4.61
CA ALA A 259 18.54 19.94 -5.05
C ALA A 259 18.50 18.48 -5.55
N LYS A 260 17.59 17.64 -5.04
CA LYS A 260 17.43 16.25 -5.48
C LYS A 260 16.47 16.07 -6.67
N ARG A 261 15.66 17.07 -7.00
CA ARG A 261 14.77 17.06 -8.18
C ARG A 261 15.53 17.12 -9.52
N THR A 262 16.66 17.79 -9.56
CA THR A 262 17.53 17.84 -10.72
C THR A 262 18.33 16.55 -10.90
N ALA A 263 18.29 15.68 -9.89
CA ALA A 263 18.93 14.39 -9.94
C ALA A 263 18.11 13.40 -10.80
N THR A 264 18.79 12.45 -11.43
CA THR A 264 18.18 11.46 -12.33
C THR A 264 17.07 10.67 -11.64
N ALA A 265 16.16 10.08 -12.40
CA ALA A 265 15.02 9.33 -11.87
C ALA A 265 15.42 8.15 -10.97
N SER A 266 16.62 7.58 -11.13
CA SER A 266 17.20 6.61 -10.20
C SER A 266 17.37 7.18 -8.79
N ASP A 267 17.61 8.47 -8.69
CA ASP A 267 17.82 9.17 -7.43
C ASP A 267 16.50 9.41 -6.68
N GLY A 268 15.36 9.44 -7.39
CA GLY A 268 14.06 9.52 -6.77
C GLY A 268 13.73 8.29 -5.91
N LEU A 269 14.00 7.09 -6.40
CA LEU A 269 13.87 5.86 -5.60
C LEU A 269 14.88 5.81 -4.46
N ARG A 270 16.13 6.17 -4.75
CA ARG A 270 17.18 6.25 -3.73
C ARG A 270 16.81 7.23 -2.63
N PHE A 271 16.19 8.35 -2.97
CA PHE A 271 15.70 9.32 -2.00
C PHE A 271 14.65 8.72 -1.05
N LEU A 272 13.68 7.93 -1.56
CA LEU A 272 12.74 7.22 -0.71
C LEU A 272 13.46 6.19 0.17
N TRP A 273 14.38 5.41 -0.37
CA TRP A 273 15.09 4.40 0.39
C TRP A 273 16.00 4.99 1.47
N ASP A 274 16.71 6.08 1.17
CA ASP A 274 17.49 6.84 2.15
C ASP A 274 16.59 7.36 3.28
N TYR A 275 15.41 7.88 2.91
CA TYR A 275 14.44 8.37 3.88
C TYR A 275 13.90 7.25 4.78
N LEU A 276 13.71 6.07 4.24
CA LEU A 276 13.28 4.88 4.99
C LEU A 276 14.42 4.20 5.76
N GLY A 277 15.66 4.69 5.63
CA GLY A 277 16.83 4.11 6.26
C GLY A 277 17.31 2.81 5.62
N TRP A 278 17.03 2.61 4.33
CA TRP A 278 17.34 1.38 3.60
C TRP A 278 18.67 1.41 2.83
N THR A 279 19.49 2.42 3.03
CA THR A 279 20.79 2.57 2.37
C THR A 279 21.95 2.12 3.24
N GLY A 280 23.01 1.62 2.61
CA GLY A 280 24.19 1.11 3.28
C GLY A 280 23.96 -0.22 3.99
N SER A 281 24.68 -0.44 5.10
CA SER A 281 24.56 -1.63 5.95
C SER A 281 23.30 -1.63 6.84
N ALA A 282 22.61 -0.49 6.95
CA ALA A 282 21.35 -0.36 7.67
C ALA A 282 20.15 -0.77 6.76
N ARG A 283 20.17 -2.00 6.28
CA ARG A 283 19.03 -2.60 5.58
C ARG A 283 17.84 -2.69 6.52
N PRO A 284 16.59 -2.82 5.99
CA PRO A 284 15.35 -2.86 6.79
C PRO A 284 15.25 -4.09 7.69
N VAL A 285 16.34 -4.45 8.33
CA VAL A 285 16.38 -5.32 9.52
C VAL A 285 15.40 -4.78 10.58
N ALA A 286 15.13 -3.47 10.53
CA ALA A 286 14.21 -2.80 11.43
C ALA A 286 12.76 -3.31 11.37
N LEU A 287 12.32 -3.91 10.26
CA LEU A 287 10.97 -4.48 10.16
C LEU A 287 10.96 -6.00 10.38
N GLY A 288 12.12 -6.62 10.58
CA GLY A 288 12.23 -8.07 10.83
C GLY A 288 11.85 -8.96 9.65
N LEU A 289 11.34 -8.35 8.58
CA LEU A 289 10.59 -9.08 7.57
C LEU A 289 11.39 -9.37 6.29
N PHE A 290 12.55 -8.70 6.01
CA PHE A 290 13.01 -8.63 4.63
C PHE A 290 14.52 -8.58 4.39
N GLY A 291 15.30 -9.44 4.98
CA GLY A 291 16.75 -9.51 4.73
C GLY A 291 17.17 -9.73 3.27
N LYS A 292 16.26 -10.11 2.37
CA LYS A 292 16.54 -10.42 0.96
C LYS A 292 16.13 -9.32 -0.04
N LEU A 293 15.27 -8.39 0.31
CA LEU A 293 14.66 -7.43 -0.64
C LEU A 293 15.64 -6.47 -1.31
N HIS A 294 16.79 -6.21 -0.72
CA HIS A 294 17.71 -5.19 -1.23
C HIS A 294 18.38 -5.56 -2.57
N SER A 295 18.55 -6.84 -2.89
CA SER A 295 19.19 -7.26 -4.15
C SER A 295 18.27 -7.09 -5.37
N GLU A 296 16.96 -7.10 -5.14
CA GLU A 296 15.94 -7.17 -6.18
C GLU A 296 15.46 -5.80 -6.66
N PHE A 297 15.72 -4.73 -5.91
CA PHE A 297 15.49 -3.36 -6.36
C PHE A 297 16.20 -3.01 -7.68
N ARG A 298 17.19 -3.78 -8.09
CA ARG A 298 17.88 -3.57 -9.36
C ARG A 298 16.98 -3.77 -10.57
N HIS A 299 16.01 -4.67 -10.50
CA HIS A 299 15.08 -4.97 -11.60
C HIS A 299 14.11 -3.81 -11.91
N TYR A 300 13.85 -2.93 -10.93
CA TYR A 300 12.92 -1.82 -11.10
C TYR A 300 13.54 -0.57 -11.71
N ARG A 301 14.88 -0.44 -11.78
CA ARG A 301 15.56 0.81 -12.13
C ARG A 301 15.11 1.40 -13.45
N LYS A 302 15.06 0.60 -14.53
CA LYS A 302 14.70 1.12 -15.87
C LYS A 302 13.25 1.61 -15.93
N ASN A 303 12.31 0.82 -15.43
CA ASN A 303 10.90 1.21 -15.38
C ASN A 303 10.67 2.38 -14.40
N ALA A 304 11.32 2.37 -13.26
CA ALA A 304 11.24 3.46 -12.31
C ALA A 304 11.71 4.79 -12.88
N GLN A 305 12.78 4.77 -13.66
CA GLN A 305 13.28 5.97 -14.34
C GLN A 305 12.24 6.57 -15.29
N ARG A 306 11.68 5.74 -16.17
CA ARG A 306 10.62 6.16 -17.08
C ARG A 306 9.38 6.68 -16.35
N LEU A 307 8.92 5.97 -15.33
CA LEU A 307 7.72 6.33 -14.59
C LEU A 307 7.90 7.62 -13.76
N CYS A 308 9.07 7.81 -13.16
CA CYS A 308 9.39 9.06 -12.48
C CYS A 308 9.44 10.24 -13.46
N GLN A 309 10.02 10.05 -14.64
CA GLN A 309 10.06 11.09 -15.68
C GLN A 309 8.64 11.43 -16.16
N GLN A 310 7.79 10.45 -16.45
CA GLN A 310 6.40 10.67 -16.83
C GLN A 310 5.61 11.39 -15.72
N PHE A 311 5.88 11.07 -14.47
CA PHE A 311 5.28 11.78 -13.33
C PHE A 311 5.70 13.24 -13.30
N ASP A 312 6.99 13.54 -13.48
CA ASP A 312 7.52 14.91 -13.48
C ASP A 312 6.97 15.74 -14.65
N GLU A 313 6.87 15.13 -15.84
CA GLU A 313 6.28 15.78 -17.02
C GLU A 313 4.80 16.09 -16.82
N ARG A 314 4.05 15.20 -16.19
CA ARG A 314 2.62 15.35 -15.91
C ARG A 314 2.33 16.35 -14.78
N TYR A 315 3.19 16.39 -13.78
CA TYR A 315 3.00 17.17 -12.56
C TYR A 315 4.23 18.04 -12.25
N PRO A 316 4.58 19.01 -13.12
CA PRO A 316 5.79 19.82 -12.95
C PRO A 316 5.82 20.57 -11.62
N ASP A 317 4.64 20.97 -11.12
CA ASP A 317 4.48 21.73 -9.87
C ASP A 317 4.18 20.83 -8.65
N ALA A 318 4.28 19.53 -8.82
CA ALA A 318 3.87 18.58 -7.80
C ALA A 318 4.57 18.75 -6.43
N ASN A 319 5.67 19.45 -6.39
CA ASN A 319 6.50 19.63 -5.22
C ASN A 319 6.69 21.10 -4.80
N LEU A 320 5.88 22.01 -5.34
CA LEU A 320 5.82 23.41 -4.92
C LEU A 320 4.93 23.64 -3.71
#